data_ce7bec4a759c6084d9de932fae17d97f
#
_entry.id   ce7bec4a759c6084d9de932fae17d97f
#
_cell.length_a   1.000
_cell.length_b   1.000
_cell.length_c   1.000
_cell.angle_alpha   90.00
_cell.angle_beta   90.00
_cell.angle_gamma   90.00
#
_symmetry.space_group_name_H-M   'P 1'
#
loop_
_entity.id
_entity.type
_entity.pdbx_description
1 polymer ?
#
loop_
_entity_poly.entity_id
_entity_poly.type
_entity_poly.pdbx_seq_one_letter_code
_entity_poly.pdbx_strand_id
1 'polypeptide(L)'
;ERRVWLPDNETGWYDFYTHAWYAGRQSIVLDAPLEKLPLLVRAGAALPLSERITHVSAEKDTTRELKLFPVKGVGTTTGLLFEDDGESWGYLNGNALWVEWEMVCDGASINLKVNVRGDYCPAWKALKVSLPAGEKRTLRVNGIERSEWVL
;
A
#
# COMPACT_ATOMS: atom_id res chain seq x y z
N GLU A 1 9.55 -19.35 15.09
CA GLU A 1 8.11 -19.12 15.10
C GLU A 1 7.72 -18.08 16.14
N ARG A 2 6.67 -17.32 15.87
CA ARG A 2 6.11 -16.36 16.82
C ARG A 2 4.58 -16.45 16.83
N ARG A 3 4.00 -16.55 18.03
CA ARG A 3 2.56 -16.46 18.21
C ARG A 3 2.15 -14.98 18.28
N VAL A 4 1.15 -14.60 17.48
CA VAL A 4 0.64 -13.24 17.39
C VAL A 4 -0.87 -13.26 17.56
N TRP A 5 -1.39 -12.39 18.42
CA TRP A 5 -2.82 -12.14 18.54
C TRP A 5 -3.26 -11.13 17.48
N LEU A 6 -4.26 -11.49 16.67
CA LEU A 6 -4.90 -10.59 15.70
C LEU A 6 -6.10 -9.92 16.34
N PRO A 7 -6.05 -8.59 16.55
CA PRO A 7 -7.19 -7.85 17.04
C PRO A 7 -8.40 -7.98 16.12
N ASP A 8 -9.58 -7.65 16.68
CA ASP A 8 -10.79 -7.58 15.89
C ASP A 8 -10.63 -6.55 14.76
N ASN A 9 -10.99 -6.99 13.56
CA ASN A 9 -10.94 -6.18 12.37
C ASN A 9 -11.92 -6.83 11.38
N GLU A 10 -13.00 -6.16 11.07
CA GLU A 10 -14.07 -6.66 10.19
C GLU A 10 -13.55 -7.09 8.81
N THR A 11 -12.46 -6.51 8.34
CA THR A 11 -11.89 -6.78 7.03
C THR A 11 -10.81 -7.87 7.02
N GLY A 12 -10.23 -8.21 8.20
CA GLY A 12 -9.17 -9.20 8.36
C GLY A 12 -7.76 -8.64 8.13
N TRP A 13 -6.79 -9.55 8.07
CA TRP A 13 -5.36 -9.27 8.04
C TRP A 13 -4.68 -10.09 6.96
N TYR A 14 -3.69 -9.52 6.31
CA TYR A 14 -2.79 -10.22 5.39
C TYR A 14 -1.41 -10.37 5.99
N ASP A 15 -0.80 -11.54 5.81
CA ASP A 15 0.66 -11.63 5.91
C ASP A 15 1.28 -10.90 4.72
N PHE A 16 2.18 -9.97 5.00
CA PHE A 16 2.80 -9.13 3.96
C PHE A 16 3.58 -9.94 2.92
N TYR A 17 4.21 -11.04 3.36
CA TYR A 17 5.12 -11.82 2.51
C TYR A 17 4.41 -12.95 1.76
N THR A 18 3.57 -13.70 2.48
CA THR A 18 2.89 -14.87 1.91
C THR A 18 1.57 -14.52 1.25
N HIS A 19 1.02 -13.34 1.56
CA HIS A 19 -0.31 -12.88 1.18
C HIS A 19 -1.45 -13.75 1.75
N ALA A 20 -1.16 -14.63 2.71
CA ALA A 20 -2.18 -15.37 3.43
C ALA A 20 -3.09 -14.40 4.20
N TRP A 21 -4.39 -14.66 4.12
CA TRP A 21 -5.38 -13.85 4.83
C TRP A 21 -5.87 -14.55 6.10
N TYR A 22 -6.06 -13.78 7.15
CA TYR A 22 -6.54 -14.22 8.46
C TYR A 22 -7.69 -13.34 8.95
N ALA A 23 -8.69 -13.96 9.57
CA ALA A 23 -9.72 -13.21 10.30
C ALA A 23 -9.13 -12.55 11.56
N GLY A 24 -9.78 -11.53 12.08
CA GLY A 24 -9.49 -11.00 13.42
C GLY A 24 -9.92 -11.94 14.55
N ARG A 25 -9.70 -11.54 15.79
CA ARG A 25 -10.04 -12.26 17.04
C ARG A 25 -9.45 -13.65 17.16
N GLN A 26 -8.21 -13.86 16.70
CA GLN A 26 -7.54 -15.17 16.81
C GLN A 26 -6.05 -15.03 17.05
N SER A 27 -5.44 -16.07 17.60
CA SER A 27 -4.00 -16.20 17.61
C SER A 27 -3.54 -17.04 16.42
N ILE A 28 -2.52 -16.57 15.74
CA ILE A 28 -1.83 -17.28 14.67
C ILE A 28 -0.38 -17.52 15.03
N VAL A 29 0.24 -18.50 14.40
CA VAL A 29 1.69 -18.73 14.47
C VAL A 29 2.29 -18.37 13.14
N LEU A 30 3.26 -17.47 13.16
CA LEU A 30 4.00 -17.03 11.97
C LEU A 30 5.42 -17.56 12.05
N ASP A 31 5.96 -17.89 10.89
CA ASP A 31 7.39 -18.14 10.76
C ASP A 31 8.17 -16.84 10.97
N ALA A 32 9.12 -16.85 11.87
CA ALA A 32 9.89 -15.68 12.27
C ALA A 32 11.37 -16.07 12.49
N PRO A 33 12.09 -16.42 11.42
CA PRO A 33 13.52 -16.56 11.52
C PRO A 33 14.16 -15.20 11.84
N LEU A 34 15.40 -15.19 12.29
CA LEU A 34 16.05 -14.00 12.82
C LEU A 34 16.13 -12.84 11.81
N GLU A 35 16.25 -13.18 10.54
CA GLU A 35 16.38 -12.24 9.41
C GLU A 35 15.01 -11.73 8.88
N LYS A 36 13.90 -12.24 9.42
CA LYS A 36 12.55 -11.89 8.94
C LYS A 36 11.67 -11.33 10.04
N LEU A 37 11.32 -10.07 9.95
CA LEU A 37 10.29 -9.46 10.79
C LEU A 37 8.90 -9.89 10.31
N PRO A 38 8.10 -10.62 11.10
CA PRO A 38 6.70 -10.87 10.77
C PRO A 38 5.93 -9.55 10.61
N LEU A 39 5.30 -9.36 9.47
CA LEU A 39 4.57 -8.16 9.14
C LEU A 39 3.15 -8.50 8.71
N LEU A 40 2.18 -7.95 9.41
CA LEU A 40 0.75 -8.13 9.14
C LEU A 40 0.16 -6.81 8.67
N VAL A 41 -0.62 -6.88 7.62
CA VAL A 41 -1.25 -5.72 7.00
C VAL A 41 -2.76 -5.85 7.12
N ARG A 42 -3.41 -4.79 7.57
CA ARG A 42 -4.87 -4.74 7.62
C ARG A 42 -5.45 -4.81 6.21
N ALA A 43 -6.44 -5.67 6.00
CA ALA A 43 -7.15 -5.69 4.72
C ALA A 43 -7.90 -4.37 4.51
N GLY A 44 -7.83 -3.87 3.29
CA GLY A 44 -8.24 -2.51 2.93
C GLY A 44 -7.09 -1.50 2.89
N ALA A 45 -5.88 -1.86 3.34
CA ALA A 45 -4.73 -0.97 3.26
C ALA A 45 -4.06 -0.97 1.87
N ALA A 46 -3.39 0.11 1.57
CA ALA A 46 -2.42 0.20 0.50
C ALA A 46 -1.11 0.75 1.06
N LEU A 47 -0.02 0.03 0.85
CA LEU A 47 1.29 0.39 1.38
C LEU A 47 2.15 1.00 0.27
N PRO A 48 2.64 2.23 0.46
CA PRO A 48 3.65 2.79 -0.42
C PRO A 48 5.00 2.10 -0.15
N LEU A 49 5.61 1.61 -1.20
CA LEU A 49 6.90 0.94 -1.17
C LEU A 49 7.87 1.63 -2.14
N SER A 50 9.14 1.60 -1.80
CA SER A 50 10.23 2.06 -2.64
C SER A 50 11.19 0.92 -2.97
N GLU A 51 12.15 1.17 -3.82
CA GLU A 51 13.27 0.24 -4.03
C GLU A 51 14.07 0.06 -2.74
N ARG A 52 14.72 -1.09 -2.65
CA ARG A 52 15.63 -1.36 -1.53
C ARG A 52 16.88 -0.49 -1.67
N ILE A 53 17.08 0.38 -0.71
CA ILE A 53 18.27 1.23 -0.60
C ILE A 53 19.06 0.89 0.66
N THR A 54 20.35 1.15 0.67
CA THR A 54 21.23 0.85 1.81
C THR A 54 21.08 1.87 2.93
N HIS A 55 20.81 3.13 2.57
CA HIS A 55 20.51 4.22 3.50
C HIS A 55 19.73 5.32 2.80
N VAL A 56 19.04 6.13 3.57
CA VAL A 56 18.31 7.30 3.07
C VAL A 56 19.31 8.28 2.45
N SER A 57 18.99 8.86 1.31
CA SER A 57 19.82 9.80 0.53
C SER A 57 20.98 9.18 -0.27
N ALA A 58 21.17 7.86 -0.27
CA ALA A 58 22.22 7.24 -1.08
C ALA A 58 21.97 7.45 -2.58
N GLU A 59 20.71 7.34 -2.98
CA GLU A 59 20.25 7.53 -4.37
C GLU A 59 18.86 8.15 -4.35
N LYS A 60 18.50 8.84 -5.43
CA LYS A 60 17.13 9.32 -5.58
C LYS A 60 16.19 8.14 -5.79
N ASP A 61 15.17 8.04 -4.96
CA ASP A 61 14.11 7.06 -5.11
C ASP A 61 13.28 7.40 -6.36
N THR A 62 13.56 6.67 -7.45
CA THR A 62 12.95 6.90 -8.76
C THR A 62 11.72 6.03 -9.01
N THR A 63 11.40 5.12 -8.09
CA THR A 63 10.26 4.22 -8.19
C THR A 63 9.38 4.33 -6.97
N ARG A 64 8.08 4.24 -7.19
CA ARG A 64 7.09 4.12 -6.13
C ARG A 64 6.08 3.04 -6.49
N GLU A 65 5.84 2.14 -5.55
CA GLU A 65 4.80 1.12 -5.65
C GLU A 65 3.73 1.37 -4.59
N LEU A 66 2.47 1.26 -4.96
CA LEU A 66 1.35 1.16 -4.04
C LEU A 66 0.87 -0.28 -4.02
N LYS A 67 1.30 -1.03 -3.01
CA LYS A 67 0.89 -2.42 -2.83
C LYS A 67 -0.45 -2.47 -2.10
N LEU A 68 -1.47 -2.91 -2.81
CA LEU A 68 -2.83 -3.01 -2.28
C LEU A 68 -3.01 -4.32 -1.49
N PHE A 69 -3.80 -4.24 -0.43
CA PHE A 69 -4.28 -5.40 0.34
C PHE A 69 -5.81 -5.32 0.42
N PRO A 70 -6.52 -5.64 -0.66
CA PRO A 70 -7.95 -5.37 -0.78
C PRO A 70 -8.78 -6.17 0.23
N VAL A 71 -9.94 -5.65 0.61
CA VAL A 71 -10.90 -6.44 1.39
C VAL A 71 -11.38 -7.63 0.57
N LYS A 72 -11.61 -8.78 1.22
CA LYS A 72 -12.05 -10.00 0.51
C LYS A 72 -13.44 -9.93 -0.07
N GLY A 73 -14.30 -9.11 0.49
CA GLY A 73 -15.67 -8.89 0.04
C GLY A 73 -15.87 -7.55 -0.64
N VAL A 74 -17.05 -7.01 -0.47
CA VAL A 74 -17.42 -5.65 -0.87
C VAL A 74 -16.97 -4.67 0.20
N GLY A 75 -16.36 -3.57 -0.20
CA GLY A 75 -15.94 -2.54 0.73
C GLY A 75 -15.22 -1.38 0.06
N THR A 76 -15.17 -0.26 0.78
CA THR A 76 -14.47 0.96 0.35
C THR A 76 -13.49 1.37 1.42
N THR A 77 -12.27 1.67 1.02
CA THR A 77 -11.20 2.16 1.91
C THR A 77 -10.47 3.32 1.25
N THR A 78 -9.90 4.17 2.07
CA THR A 78 -9.16 5.35 1.60
C THR A 78 -7.81 5.42 2.28
N GLY A 79 -6.90 6.18 1.71
CA GLY A 79 -5.60 6.47 2.30
C GLY A 79 -4.90 7.61 1.60
N LEU A 80 -3.71 7.87 2.09
CA LEU A 80 -2.90 9.02 1.71
C LEU A 80 -1.43 8.61 1.70
N LEU A 81 -0.73 8.96 0.61
CA LEU A 81 0.72 9.03 0.55
C LEU A 81 1.12 10.50 0.55
N PHE A 82 1.99 10.87 1.48
CA PHE A 82 2.57 12.20 1.57
C PHE A 82 4.04 12.13 1.15
N GLU A 83 4.45 13.06 0.32
CA GLU A 83 5.82 13.20 -0.16
C GLU A 83 6.27 14.65 -0.06
N ASP A 84 7.47 14.86 0.42
CA ASP A 84 8.18 16.15 0.44
C ASP A 84 9.68 15.92 0.19
N ASP A 85 10.52 16.92 0.44
CA ASP A 85 11.97 16.78 0.29
C ASP A 85 12.65 16.03 1.45
N GLY A 86 11.93 15.75 2.55
CA GLY A 86 12.44 15.07 3.73
C GLY A 86 13.45 15.87 4.56
N GLU A 87 13.75 17.09 4.20
CA GLU A 87 14.84 17.90 4.81
C GLU A 87 14.37 19.27 5.27
N SER A 88 13.55 19.97 4.48
CA SER A 88 13.17 21.36 4.74
C SER A 88 11.75 21.47 5.35
N TRP A 89 11.42 22.68 5.79
CA TRP A 89 10.06 23.04 6.20
C TRP A 89 9.19 23.52 5.03
N GLY A 90 9.62 23.25 3.79
CA GLY A 90 8.93 23.66 2.57
C GLY A 90 7.47 23.22 2.51
N TYR A 91 7.14 22.07 3.10
CA TYR A 91 5.78 21.53 3.17
C TYR A 91 4.80 22.49 3.89
N LEU A 92 5.27 23.31 4.82
CA LEU A 92 4.43 24.33 5.48
C LEU A 92 3.97 25.44 4.51
N ASN A 93 4.69 25.61 3.40
CA ASN A 93 4.39 26.58 2.34
C ASN A 93 3.82 25.89 1.08
N GLY A 94 3.34 24.65 1.20
CA GLY A 94 2.72 23.91 0.10
C GLY A 94 3.68 23.10 -0.77
N ASN A 95 5.00 23.13 -0.52
CA ASN A 95 5.97 22.31 -1.25
C ASN A 95 5.93 20.87 -0.75
N ALA A 96 4.82 20.20 -1.02
CA ALA A 96 4.55 18.80 -0.72
C ALA A 96 3.61 18.22 -1.78
N LEU A 97 3.56 16.90 -1.85
CA LEU A 97 2.66 16.17 -2.72
C LEU A 97 1.79 15.26 -1.85
N TRP A 98 0.49 15.28 -2.08
CA TRP A 98 -0.48 14.38 -1.48
C TRP A 98 -1.06 13.51 -2.58
N VAL A 99 -0.84 12.20 -2.48
CA VAL A 99 -1.47 11.20 -3.32
C VAL A 99 -2.59 10.54 -2.52
N GLU A 100 -3.79 11.01 -2.72
CA GLU A 100 -4.99 10.49 -2.08
C GLU A 100 -5.54 9.33 -2.91
N TRP A 101 -5.98 8.27 -2.25
CA TRP A 101 -6.58 7.14 -2.95
C TRP A 101 -7.86 6.64 -2.27
N GLU A 102 -8.77 6.15 -3.10
CA GLU A 102 -9.95 5.41 -2.70
C GLU A 102 -9.93 4.05 -3.41
N MET A 103 -10.01 2.99 -2.65
CA MET A 103 -10.08 1.62 -3.16
C MET A 103 -11.49 1.07 -2.92
N VAL A 104 -12.22 0.81 -4.00
CA VAL A 104 -13.54 0.20 -3.98
C VAL A 104 -13.41 -1.24 -4.47
N CYS A 105 -13.75 -2.18 -3.60
CA CYS A 105 -13.73 -3.62 -3.89
C CYS A 105 -15.14 -4.15 -4.07
N ASP A 106 -15.33 -4.98 -5.07
CA ASP A 106 -16.53 -5.81 -5.25
C ASP A 106 -16.15 -7.26 -5.55
N GLY A 107 -17.12 -8.10 -5.92
CA GLY A 107 -16.87 -9.52 -6.20
C GLY A 107 -16.04 -9.79 -7.46
N ALA A 108 -15.94 -8.84 -8.38
CA ALA A 108 -15.31 -8.99 -9.69
C ALA A 108 -14.14 -8.02 -9.92
N SER A 109 -14.13 -6.89 -9.24
CA SER A 109 -13.17 -5.82 -9.50
C SER A 109 -12.62 -5.15 -8.24
N ILE A 110 -11.46 -4.53 -8.41
CA ILE A 110 -10.82 -3.62 -7.47
C ILE A 110 -10.60 -2.31 -8.23
N ASN A 111 -11.34 -1.28 -7.85
CA ASN A 111 -11.27 0.03 -8.48
C ASN A 111 -10.50 0.98 -7.57
N LEU A 112 -9.32 1.41 -7.99
CA LEU A 112 -8.49 2.38 -7.30
C LEU A 112 -8.66 3.73 -7.98
N LYS A 113 -9.20 4.70 -7.27
CA LYS A 113 -9.16 6.11 -7.67
C LYS A 113 -7.96 6.76 -7.02
N VAL A 114 -7.16 7.44 -7.81
CA VAL A 114 -5.99 8.19 -7.36
C VAL A 114 -6.20 9.64 -7.73
N ASN A 115 -6.05 10.51 -6.74
CA ASN A 115 -6.07 11.96 -6.89
C ASN A 115 -4.78 12.54 -6.32
N VAL A 116 -4.21 13.52 -7.00
CA VAL A 116 -2.96 14.16 -6.60
C VAL A 116 -3.15 15.65 -6.44
N ARG A 117 -2.59 16.19 -5.37
CA ARG A 117 -2.55 17.64 -5.11
C ARG A 117 -1.21 18.04 -4.52
N GLY A 118 -0.82 19.29 -4.73
CA GLY A 118 0.42 19.89 -4.27
C GLY A 118 1.43 20.06 -5.38
N ASP A 119 2.50 20.79 -5.09
CA ASP A 119 3.47 21.29 -6.09
C ASP A 119 4.82 20.59 -6.02
N TYR A 120 5.05 19.72 -5.02
CA TYR A 120 6.29 18.97 -4.93
C TYR A 120 6.41 17.94 -6.06
N CYS A 121 7.56 17.93 -6.73
CA CYS A 121 7.88 16.99 -7.80
C CYS A 121 8.83 15.91 -7.29
N PRO A 122 8.34 14.72 -6.95
CA PRO A 122 9.20 13.62 -6.52
C PRO A 122 10.08 13.11 -7.67
N ALA A 123 11.13 12.37 -7.34
CA ALA A 123 12.01 11.77 -8.34
C ALA A 123 11.31 10.68 -9.15
N TRP A 124 10.36 9.95 -8.55
CA TRP A 124 9.55 8.96 -9.25
C TRP A 124 8.49 9.64 -10.14
N LYS A 125 8.20 9.03 -11.28
CA LYS A 125 7.26 9.57 -12.28
C LYS A 125 6.01 8.70 -12.47
N ALA A 126 6.07 7.47 -12.00
CA ALA A 126 4.95 6.55 -12.09
C ALA A 126 4.74 5.85 -10.75
N LEU A 127 3.49 5.69 -10.37
CA LEU A 127 3.05 4.90 -9.24
C LEU A 127 2.63 3.52 -9.77
N LYS A 128 3.44 2.51 -9.52
CA LYS A 128 3.06 1.13 -9.80
C LYS A 128 2.01 0.69 -8.79
N VAL A 129 1.02 -0.06 -9.23
CA VAL A 129 -0.02 -0.61 -8.38
C VAL A 129 0.03 -2.12 -8.45
N SER A 130 0.19 -2.79 -7.33
CA SER A 130 0.27 -4.24 -7.27
C SER A 130 -0.78 -4.84 -6.33
N LEU A 131 -1.15 -6.08 -6.60
CA LEU A 131 -2.09 -6.89 -5.82
C LEU A 131 -1.37 -8.07 -5.15
N PRO A 132 -1.94 -8.64 -4.07
CA PRO A 132 -1.43 -9.86 -3.48
C PRO A 132 -1.44 -11.01 -4.48
N ALA A 133 -0.46 -11.90 -4.39
CA ALA A 133 -0.46 -13.11 -5.21
C ALA A 133 -1.75 -13.93 -4.98
N GLY A 134 -2.36 -14.39 -6.07
CA GLY A 134 -3.60 -15.14 -6.04
C GLY A 134 -4.89 -14.29 -6.06
N GLU A 135 -4.79 -12.97 -6.03
CA GLU A 135 -5.94 -12.10 -6.31
C GLU A 135 -6.35 -12.22 -7.78
N LYS A 136 -7.64 -12.48 -8.03
CA LYS A 136 -8.17 -12.74 -9.38
C LYS A 136 -9.08 -11.65 -9.91
N ARG A 137 -9.45 -10.69 -9.06
CA ARG A 137 -10.30 -9.58 -9.46
C ARG A 137 -9.57 -8.64 -10.39
N THR A 138 -10.29 -8.05 -11.32
CA THR A 138 -9.74 -7.07 -12.26
C THR A 138 -9.37 -5.77 -11.54
N LEU A 139 -8.11 -5.36 -11.66
CA LEU A 139 -7.66 -4.06 -11.16
C LEU A 139 -7.94 -2.97 -12.18
N ARG A 140 -8.57 -1.89 -11.74
CA ARG A 140 -8.74 -0.66 -12.50
C ARG A 140 -8.20 0.52 -11.73
N VAL A 141 -7.38 1.31 -12.38
CA VAL A 141 -6.85 2.57 -11.83
C VAL A 141 -7.45 3.73 -12.60
N ASN A 142 -8.19 4.58 -11.92
CA ASN A 142 -8.96 5.68 -12.51
C ASN A 142 -9.86 5.22 -13.68
N GLY A 143 -10.55 4.08 -13.50
CA GLY A 143 -11.48 3.51 -14.46
C GLY A 143 -10.86 2.72 -15.61
N ILE A 144 -9.53 2.68 -15.72
CA ILE A 144 -8.79 1.98 -16.76
C ILE A 144 -8.15 0.72 -16.18
N GLU A 145 -8.28 -0.40 -16.88
CA GLU A 145 -7.61 -1.65 -16.50
C GLU A 145 -6.11 -1.50 -16.73
N ARG A 146 -5.37 -1.26 -15.66
CA ARG A 146 -3.91 -1.08 -15.67
C ARG A 146 -3.33 -1.25 -14.26
N SER A 147 -2.04 -1.50 -14.19
CA SER A 147 -1.25 -1.64 -12.96
C SER A 147 -0.28 -0.49 -12.72
N GLU A 148 -0.44 0.61 -13.42
CA GLU A 148 0.43 1.79 -13.32
C GLU A 148 -0.39 3.06 -13.50
N TRP A 149 -0.01 4.08 -12.75
CA TRP A 149 -0.55 5.43 -12.89
C TRP A 149 0.63 6.42 -13.01
N VAL A 150 0.58 7.30 -13.98
CA VAL A 150 1.62 8.29 -14.26
C VAL A 150 1.24 9.62 -13.62
N LEU A 151 2.22 10.25 -12.96
CA LEU A 151 2.09 11.52 -12.25
C LEU A 151 1.89 12.68 -13.25
#